data_f2ec56bfba4a8ba2c5e0837ed329006b
#
_entry.id   f2ec56bfba4a8ba2c5e0837ed329006b
#
_cell.length_a   1.000
_cell.length_b   1.000
_cell.length_c   1.000
_cell.angle_alpha   90.00
_cell.angle_beta   90.00
_cell.angle_gamma   90.00
#
_symmetry.space_group_name_H-M   'P 1'
#
loop_
_entity.id
_entity.type
_entity.pdbx_description
1 polymer ?
#
loop_
_entity_poly.entity_id
_entity_poly.type
_entity_poly.pdbx_seq_one_letter_code
_entity_poly.pdbx_strand_id
1 'polypeptide(L)'
;MAWWRQGYIKKIFDEVGNKIGGISFAILGIAAYDFKKLGFNETYMHTTPSQALEMGKSLKANKVIGSHFLTFVLSLEKVLDPPKLFKENAEKYGYKKDDAVIFKIGEVKNLKELTN
;
A
#
# COMPACT_ATOMS: atom_id res chain seq x y z
N MET A 1 -8.94 -4.68 6.11
CA MET A 1 -8.40 -3.59 6.95
C MET A 1 -7.90 -2.48 6.05
N ALA A 2 -8.38 -1.26 6.21
CA ALA A 2 -7.98 -0.09 5.44
C ALA A 2 -7.22 0.90 6.32
N TRP A 3 -6.04 1.33 5.87
CA TRP A 3 -5.18 2.23 6.61
C TRP A 3 -4.64 3.29 5.66
N TRP A 4 -5.01 4.54 5.82
CA TRP A 4 -4.74 5.61 4.84
C TRP A 4 -4.05 6.86 5.39
N ARG A 5 -3.78 6.95 6.66
CA ARG A 5 -2.96 8.00 7.27
C ARG A 5 -1.96 7.41 8.24
N GLN A 6 -0.96 6.70 7.70
CA GLN A 6 0.00 6.06 8.59
C GLN A 6 1.41 6.13 8.07
N GLY A 7 2.27 6.65 8.92
CA GLY A 7 3.68 6.35 8.84
C GLY A 7 3.92 4.85 9.04
N TYR A 8 4.92 4.32 8.39
CA TYR A 8 5.30 2.93 8.50
C TYR A 8 6.04 2.66 9.83
N ILE A 9 5.40 1.94 10.73
CA ILE A 9 6.02 1.41 11.95
C ILE A 9 5.95 -0.11 11.88
N LYS A 10 7.00 -0.72 11.35
CA LYS A 10 7.09 -2.17 11.07
C LYS A 10 6.66 -3.03 12.26
N LYS A 11 7.12 -2.71 13.46
CA LYS A 11 6.80 -3.47 14.68
C LYS A 11 5.30 -3.62 14.93
N ILE A 12 4.53 -2.55 14.75
CA ILE A 12 3.08 -2.60 14.96
C ILE A 12 2.41 -3.54 13.95
N PHE A 13 2.81 -3.47 12.69
CA PHE A 13 2.26 -4.34 11.63
C PHE A 13 2.66 -5.80 11.81
N ASP A 14 3.88 -6.07 12.26
CA ASP A 14 4.34 -7.40 12.62
C ASP A 14 3.52 -7.98 13.78
N GLU A 15 3.28 -7.20 14.82
CA GLU A 15 2.45 -7.62 15.97
C GLU A 15 1.01 -7.94 15.55
N VAL A 16 0.39 -7.09 14.73
CA VAL A 16 -0.96 -7.32 14.19
C VAL A 16 -1.00 -8.59 13.33
N GLY A 17 -0.05 -8.74 12.40
CA GLY A 17 0.03 -9.92 11.54
C GLY A 17 0.22 -11.22 12.32
N ASN A 18 1.05 -11.20 13.36
CA ASN A 18 1.27 -12.36 14.23
C ASN A 18 0.03 -12.68 15.06
N LYS A 19 -0.65 -11.66 15.59
CA LYS A 19 -1.85 -11.84 16.43
C LYS A 19 -3.05 -12.37 15.64
N ILE A 20 -3.25 -11.88 14.39
CA ILE A 20 -4.36 -12.31 13.53
C ILE A 20 -4.03 -13.62 12.81
N GLY A 21 -2.75 -13.92 12.54
CA GLY A 21 -2.31 -15.13 11.85
C GLY A 21 -2.37 -15.06 10.31
N GLY A 22 -2.66 -13.89 9.77
CA GLY A 22 -2.75 -13.62 8.33
C GLY A 22 -4.13 -13.10 7.91
N ILE A 23 -4.16 -12.39 6.79
CA ILE A 23 -5.37 -11.80 6.22
C ILE A 23 -5.42 -12.04 4.71
N SER A 24 -6.60 -12.12 4.14
CA SER A 24 -6.77 -12.34 2.69
C SER A 24 -6.25 -11.16 1.88
N PHE A 25 -6.53 -9.94 2.29
CA PHE A 25 -6.00 -8.73 1.66
C PHE A 25 -5.92 -7.56 2.63
N ALA A 26 -4.99 -6.65 2.36
CA ALA A 26 -4.85 -5.36 3.04
C ALA A 26 -5.05 -4.22 2.05
N ILE A 27 -5.80 -3.19 2.41
CA ILE A 27 -5.94 -1.95 1.64
C ILE A 27 -5.02 -0.91 2.27
N LEU A 28 -4.01 -0.48 1.55
CA LEU A 28 -2.94 0.37 2.06
C LEU A 28 -2.72 1.59 1.15
N GLY A 29 -2.40 2.73 1.76
CA GLY A 29 -2.04 3.95 1.01
C GLY A 29 -0.70 3.77 0.29
N ILE A 30 -0.60 4.26 -0.95
CA ILE A 30 0.61 4.16 -1.78
C ILE A 30 1.08 5.52 -2.33
N ALA A 31 0.46 6.63 -1.96
CA ALA A 31 0.76 7.94 -2.49
C ALA A 31 0.83 9.03 -1.41
N ALA A 32 1.08 10.26 -1.84
CA ALA A 32 1.26 11.43 -0.98
C ALA A 32 2.46 11.29 -0.04
N TYR A 33 3.61 10.86 -0.57
CA TYR A 33 4.82 10.56 0.19
C TYR A 33 6.00 11.51 -0.07
N ASP A 34 5.99 12.31 -1.14
CA ASP A 34 7.13 13.19 -1.48
C ASP A 34 6.93 14.61 -0.94
N PHE A 35 7.27 14.80 0.32
CA PHE A 35 7.23 16.09 1.03
C PHE A 35 8.61 16.68 1.35
N LYS A 36 9.71 16.06 0.91
CA LYS A 36 11.09 16.48 1.25
C LYS A 36 11.38 17.93 0.92
N LYS A 37 10.99 18.36 -0.29
CA LYS A 37 11.19 19.74 -0.74
C LYS A 37 10.36 20.76 0.03
N LEU A 38 9.36 20.32 0.79
CA LEU A 38 8.52 21.15 1.64
C LEU A 38 8.99 21.15 3.11
N GLY A 39 10.13 20.51 3.41
CA GLY A 39 10.73 20.48 4.74
C GLY A 39 10.09 19.48 5.72
N PHE A 40 9.23 18.60 5.24
CA PHE A 40 8.59 17.58 6.07
C PHE A 40 9.32 16.23 5.98
N ASN A 41 9.42 15.54 7.10
CA ASN A 41 9.93 14.17 7.13
C ASN A 41 8.81 13.20 6.74
N GLU A 42 9.01 12.47 5.64
CA GLU A 42 7.99 11.63 4.98
C GLU A 42 7.46 10.47 5.81
N THR A 43 8.26 10.00 6.75
CA THR A 43 8.02 8.73 7.45
C THR A 43 6.81 8.73 8.37
N TYR A 44 6.25 9.88 8.69
CA TYR A 44 5.20 9.99 9.71
C TYR A 44 3.78 10.18 9.19
N MET A 45 3.62 10.53 7.91
CA MET A 45 2.30 10.92 7.39
C MET A 45 1.70 9.93 6.41
N HIS A 46 2.48 9.42 5.48
CA HIS A 46 2.03 8.54 4.40
C HIS A 46 3.09 7.51 4.05
N THR A 47 2.69 6.45 3.37
CA THR A 47 3.56 5.35 2.96
C THR A 47 3.88 5.40 1.47
N THR A 48 5.12 5.03 1.13
CA THR A 48 5.53 4.80 -0.25
C THR A 48 4.94 3.48 -0.78
N PRO A 49 4.88 3.26 -2.09
CA PRO A 49 4.49 1.97 -2.67
C PRO A 49 5.25 0.77 -2.08
N SER A 50 6.57 0.91 -1.91
CA SER A 50 7.42 -0.12 -1.29
C SER A 50 7.07 -0.39 0.16
N GLN A 51 6.87 0.65 0.96
CA GLN A 51 6.46 0.51 2.36
C GLN A 51 5.09 -0.15 2.49
N ALA A 52 4.14 0.14 1.59
CA ALA A 52 2.85 -0.54 1.58
C ALA A 52 2.99 -2.05 1.32
N LEU A 53 3.88 -2.46 0.42
CA LEU A 53 4.18 -3.87 0.18
C LEU A 53 4.83 -4.54 1.39
N GLU A 54 5.78 -3.87 2.06
CA GLU A 54 6.37 -4.35 3.31
C GLU A 54 5.32 -4.50 4.43
N MET A 55 4.44 -3.50 4.59
CA MET A 55 3.33 -3.57 5.54
C MET A 55 2.42 -4.77 5.25
N GLY A 56 2.12 -5.02 3.99
CA GLY A 56 1.37 -6.20 3.57
C GLY A 56 2.03 -7.51 4.02
N LYS A 57 3.35 -7.61 3.92
CA LYS A 57 4.09 -8.78 4.41
C LYS A 57 4.08 -8.89 5.93
N SER A 58 4.28 -7.79 6.64
CA SER A 58 4.18 -7.75 8.09
C SER A 58 2.80 -8.19 8.58
N LEU A 59 1.73 -7.78 7.90
CA LEU A 59 0.35 -8.21 8.16
C LEU A 59 0.05 -9.66 7.72
N LYS A 60 0.98 -10.33 7.04
CA LYS A 60 0.77 -11.63 6.41
C LYS A 60 -0.42 -11.64 5.45
N ALA A 61 -0.61 -10.53 4.71
CA ALA A 61 -1.65 -10.40 3.70
C ALA A 61 -1.30 -11.19 2.44
N ASN A 62 -2.26 -11.92 1.90
CA ASN A 62 -2.09 -12.64 0.64
C ASN A 62 -2.04 -11.67 -0.55
N LYS A 63 -2.82 -10.61 -0.50
CA LYS A 63 -2.87 -9.55 -1.50
C LYS A 63 -2.78 -8.18 -0.84
N VAL A 64 -2.21 -7.21 -1.56
CA VAL A 64 -2.22 -5.80 -1.15
C VAL A 64 -2.94 -4.98 -2.20
N ILE A 65 -3.92 -4.20 -1.78
CA ILE A 65 -4.66 -3.28 -2.62
C ILE A 65 -4.13 -1.89 -2.38
N GLY A 66 -3.54 -1.28 -3.41
CA GLY A 66 -3.07 0.10 -3.35
C GLY A 66 -4.25 1.07 -3.36
N SER A 67 -4.23 2.04 -2.45
CA SER A 67 -5.24 3.09 -2.31
C SER A 67 -4.61 4.48 -2.18
N HIS A 68 -5.43 5.50 -2.04
CA HIS A 68 -4.99 6.88 -1.78
C HIS A 68 -4.08 7.44 -2.86
N PHE A 69 -4.45 7.30 -4.13
CA PHE A 69 -3.71 7.81 -5.29
C PHE A 69 -4.67 8.35 -6.38
N LEU A 70 -4.14 9.13 -7.31
CA LEU A 70 -4.81 9.67 -8.51
C LEU A 70 -5.98 10.65 -8.29
N THR A 71 -6.50 10.86 -7.10
CA THR A 71 -7.67 11.74 -6.89
C THR A 71 -7.26 13.20 -6.74
N PHE A 72 -6.21 13.47 -5.97
CA PHE A 72 -5.68 14.81 -5.72
C PHE A 72 -4.15 14.80 -5.79
N VAL A 73 -3.56 15.91 -6.23
CA VAL A 73 -2.13 16.17 -6.11
C VAL A 73 -1.87 16.66 -4.69
N LEU A 74 -1.44 15.77 -3.81
CA LEU A 74 -1.21 16.05 -2.38
C LEU A 74 0.26 16.25 -2.02
N SER A 75 1.18 15.83 -2.89
CA SER A 75 2.63 15.93 -2.70
C SER A 75 3.35 16.05 -4.04
N LEU A 76 4.67 15.91 -4.05
CA LEU A 76 5.50 16.27 -5.20
C LEU A 76 5.85 15.08 -6.12
N GLU A 77 5.47 13.85 -5.77
CA GLU A 77 5.62 12.71 -6.67
C GLU A 77 4.72 12.88 -7.91
N LYS A 78 5.15 12.31 -9.04
CA LYS A 78 4.34 12.28 -10.26
C LYS A 78 3.08 11.44 -10.03
N VAL A 79 1.95 11.93 -10.49
CA VAL A 79 0.62 11.35 -10.24
C VAL A 79 0.51 9.86 -10.59
N LEU A 80 1.20 9.41 -11.64
CA LEU A 80 1.18 8.01 -12.09
C LEU A 80 2.28 7.13 -11.50
N ASP A 81 3.25 7.71 -10.78
CA ASP A 81 4.35 6.94 -10.17
C ASP A 81 3.87 5.95 -9.09
N PRO A 82 2.95 6.30 -8.15
CA PRO A 82 2.54 5.38 -7.12
C PRO A 82 2.00 4.04 -7.62
N PRO A 83 1.01 3.98 -8.52
CA PRO A 83 0.50 2.70 -9.01
C PRO A 83 1.54 1.94 -9.86
N LYS A 84 2.36 2.64 -10.63
CA LYS A 84 3.44 2.05 -11.42
C LYS A 84 4.48 1.40 -10.53
N LEU A 85 5.05 2.14 -9.58
CA LEU A 85 6.07 1.66 -8.65
C LEU A 85 5.54 0.53 -7.75
N PHE A 86 4.27 0.59 -7.36
CA PHE A 86 3.63 -0.46 -6.60
C PHE A 86 3.62 -1.79 -7.35
N LYS A 87 3.25 -1.79 -8.62
CA LYS A 87 3.27 -2.97 -9.49
C LYS A 87 4.70 -3.47 -9.78
N GLU A 88 5.61 -2.56 -10.11
CA GLU A 88 7.00 -2.89 -10.44
C GLU A 88 7.76 -3.49 -9.26
N ASN A 89 7.49 -3.01 -8.04
CA ASN A 89 8.17 -3.48 -6.84
C ASN A 89 7.52 -4.72 -6.19
N ALA A 90 6.37 -5.19 -6.66
CA ALA A 90 5.64 -6.30 -6.04
C ALA A 90 6.51 -7.53 -5.82
N GLU A 91 7.21 -8.00 -6.83
CA GLU A 91 8.04 -9.22 -6.77
C GLU A 91 9.23 -9.07 -5.82
N LYS A 92 9.83 -7.87 -5.75
CA LYS A 92 10.92 -7.56 -4.82
C LYS A 92 10.51 -7.75 -3.35
N TYR A 93 9.23 -7.48 -3.04
CA TYR A 93 8.67 -7.65 -1.70
C TYR A 93 7.91 -8.96 -1.52
N GLY A 94 8.06 -9.92 -2.45
CA GLY A 94 7.53 -11.27 -2.34
C GLY A 94 6.05 -11.42 -2.70
N TYR A 95 5.51 -10.50 -3.50
CA TYR A 95 4.17 -10.61 -4.08
C TYR A 95 4.25 -10.92 -5.58
N LYS A 96 3.35 -11.74 -6.09
CA LYS A 96 3.11 -11.81 -7.52
C LYS A 96 2.51 -10.48 -8.01
N LYS A 97 2.70 -10.13 -9.27
CA LYS A 97 2.15 -8.88 -9.84
C LYS A 97 0.63 -8.76 -9.69
N ASP A 98 -0.08 -9.88 -9.73
CA ASP A 98 -1.54 -9.92 -9.58
C ASP A 98 -2.01 -9.83 -8.13
N ASP A 99 -1.12 -10.06 -7.16
CA ASP A 99 -1.40 -9.92 -5.73
C ASP A 99 -1.14 -8.50 -5.22
N ALA A 100 -0.40 -7.68 -5.97
CA ALA A 100 -0.33 -6.22 -5.80
C ALA A 100 -1.41 -5.57 -6.67
N VAL A 101 -2.59 -5.36 -6.10
CA VAL A 101 -3.81 -5.00 -6.82
C VAL A 101 -3.96 -3.48 -6.92
N ILE A 102 -4.23 -2.99 -8.12
CA ILE A 102 -4.62 -1.61 -8.41
C ILE A 102 -5.99 -1.61 -9.07
N PHE A 103 -6.93 -0.90 -8.49
CA PHE A 103 -8.26 -0.70 -9.09
C PHE A 103 -8.22 0.51 -10.03
N LYS A 104 -8.91 0.41 -11.14
CA LYS A 104 -9.25 1.58 -11.94
C LYS A 104 -10.28 2.42 -11.19
N ILE A 105 -10.31 3.72 -11.44
CA ILE A 105 -11.31 4.61 -10.85
C ILE A 105 -12.71 4.12 -11.25
N GLY A 106 -13.58 3.92 -10.26
CA GLY A 106 -14.93 3.37 -10.47
C GLY A 106 -15.00 1.86 -10.67
N GLU A 107 -13.88 1.15 -10.66
CA GLU A 107 -13.86 -0.31 -10.76
C GLU A 107 -14.42 -0.97 -9.50
N VAL A 108 -15.28 -1.96 -9.69
CA VAL A 108 -15.84 -2.79 -8.63
C VAL A 108 -15.37 -4.23 -8.85
N LYS A 109 -14.87 -4.86 -7.79
CA LYS A 109 -14.49 -6.28 -7.80
C LYS A 109 -15.32 -7.07 -6.80
N ASN A 110 -15.62 -8.30 -7.15
CA ASN A 110 -16.27 -9.21 -6.21
C ASN A 110 -15.27 -9.64 -5.15
N LEU A 111 -15.70 -9.73 -3.90
CA LEU A 111 -14.87 -10.17 -2.78
C LEU A 111 -14.27 -11.56 -3.03
N LYS A 112 -15.00 -12.47 -3.65
CA LYS A 112 -14.50 -13.81 -4.03
C LYS A 112 -13.31 -13.75 -4.98
N GLU A 113 -13.26 -12.79 -5.89
CA GLU A 113 -12.13 -12.60 -6.81
C GLU A 113 -10.87 -12.11 -6.08
N LEU A 114 -11.05 -11.37 -4.99
CA LEU A 114 -9.95 -10.86 -4.17
C LEU A 114 -9.42 -11.88 -3.17
N THR A 115 -10.24 -12.84 -2.75
CA THR A 115 -9.88 -13.84 -1.73
C THR A 115 -9.38 -15.18 -2.31
N ASN A 116 -9.62 -15.39 -3.59
CA ASN A 116 -9.05 -16.52 -4.32
C ASN A 116 -7.68 -16.14 -4.89
#